data_1a43ce4ed8fe7d58daced7892c88e4b1
#
_entry.id   1a43ce4ed8fe7d58daced7892c88e4b1
#
_cell.length_a   1.000
_cell.length_b   1.000
_cell.length_c   1.000
_cell.angle_alpha   90.00
_cell.angle_beta   90.00
_cell.angle_gamma   90.00
#
_symmetry.space_group_name_H-M   'P 1'
#
loop_
_entity.id
_entity.type
_entity.pdbx_description
1 polymer ?
#
loop_
_entity_poly.entity_id
_entity_poly.type
_entity_poly.pdbx_seq_one_letter_code
_entity_poly.pdbx_strand_id
1 'polypeptide(L)'
;MREVEVTAKKRPATHRGWRAVERTIASLARAVGQTTDGLQAGDLQRLFQRDTARAYAVLTRGHAGESEPRGALRRTFYRLRLILAGLSARLSPPRRLLFVAALACALLALLQLRFSSGTTTVSFGGSPLYVVLSVGTLVLLLALEMMDRVLVRDEMEVARELQRALLPAGTPAVAGYHFAHSYRTANDIGGDYYGFHCLADGRLLLVAGDASGHGMAAGLLMAIADATLKVALDIGAGPERTVALLNRALYRSGTARNFMSFFYGVLHPTSGRLEYLCAGHPFPLLRRRDGGVEELGRGSLPLGVRQQPDAVLEVTELQQGDALVIYSDGLPEAVDPSGAVFGFERVAALVREGGTAAQLHARLLAELDRFLAGEPRGDDVSIVVVERLHSGFTSGDRLGAPPPPPQTPPAPSP
;
A
#
# COMPACT_ATOMS: atom_id res chain seq x y z
N MET A 1 15.71 -23.96 -90.02
CA MET A 1 15.16 -23.01 -89.10
C MET A 1 14.51 -23.81 -87.93
N ARG A 2 15.18 -23.84 -86.81
CA ARG A 2 14.69 -24.54 -85.57
C ARG A 2 14.46 -23.47 -84.56
N GLU A 3 13.18 -23.38 -84.17
CA GLU A 3 12.72 -22.56 -83.02
C GLU A 3 13.25 -23.14 -81.73
N VAL A 4 13.81 -22.27 -80.90
CA VAL A 4 14.28 -22.59 -79.55
C VAL A 4 13.23 -22.13 -78.56
N GLU A 5 12.57 -23.12 -77.95
CA GLU A 5 11.55 -22.94 -76.93
C GLU A 5 12.25 -22.55 -75.62
N VAL A 6 11.97 -21.35 -75.07
CA VAL A 6 12.49 -20.83 -73.83
C VAL A 6 11.57 -21.26 -72.68
N THR A 7 11.98 -22.26 -71.96
CA THR A 7 11.30 -22.71 -70.72
C THR A 7 11.43 -21.70 -69.60
N ALA A 8 10.29 -21.13 -69.16
CA ALA A 8 10.21 -20.23 -68.01
C ALA A 8 10.51 -20.94 -66.68
N LYS A 9 11.57 -20.52 -66.01
CA LYS A 9 12.04 -21.02 -64.73
C LYS A 9 11.15 -20.52 -63.61
N LYS A 10 10.40 -21.44 -62.96
CA LYS A 10 9.57 -21.17 -61.76
C LYS A 10 10.45 -20.58 -60.64
N ARG A 11 10.10 -19.37 -60.20
CA ARG A 11 10.70 -18.73 -59.00
C ARG A 11 10.31 -19.49 -57.73
N PRO A 12 11.23 -19.70 -56.75
CA PRO A 12 10.95 -20.45 -55.53
C PRO A 12 10.01 -19.71 -54.56
N ALA A 13 9.15 -20.46 -53.92
CA ALA A 13 8.04 -20.02 -53.03
C ALA A 13 8.49 -19.44 -51.64
N THR A 14 9.73 -18.99 -51.51
CA THR A 14 10.32 -18.58 -50.22
C THR A 14 10.03 -17.13 -49.82
N HIS A 15 9.45 -16.28 -50.69
CA HIS A 15 9.25 -14.86 -50.37
C HIS A 15 7.98 -14.54 -49.58
N ARG A 16 6.98 -15.45 -49.45
CA ARG A 16 5.76 -15.19 -48.68
C ARG A 16 5.98 -15.36 -47.15
N GLY A 17 6.80 -16.32 -46.72
CA GLY A 17 7.11 -16.56 -45.31
C GLY A 17 7.91 -15.42 -44.68
N TRP A 18 8.94 -14.93 -45.39
CA TRP A 18 9.78 -13.83 -44.91
C TRP A 18 9.00 -12.51 -44.69
N ARG A 19 8.09 -12.15 -45.59
CA ARG A 19 7.25 -10.95 -45.44
C ARG A 19 6.24 -11.04 -44.29
N ALA A 20 5.85 -12.24 -43.88
CA ALA A 20 5.02 -12.46 -42.68
C ALA A 20 5.86 -12.24 -41.41
N VAL A 21 7.07 -12.78 -41.36
CA VAL A 21 8.01 -12.60 -40.24
C VAL A 21 8.44 -11.12 -40.10
N GLU A 22 8.77 -10.44 -41.19
CA GLU A 22 9.07 -9.00 -41.19
C GLU A 22 7.91 -8.14 -40.69
N ARG A 23 6.66 -8.46 -41.07
CA ARG A 23 5.48 -7.77 -40.55
C ARG A 23 5.28 -8.00 -39.06
N THR A 24 5.51 -9.21 -38.57
CA THR A 24 5.40 -9.55 -37.14
C THR A 24 6.51 -8.85 -36.35
N ILE A 25 7.75 -8.82 -36.83
CA ILE A 25 8.85 -8.09 -36.19
C ILE A 25 8.59 -6.57 -36.20
N ALA A 26 8.08 -6.01 -37.27
CA ALA A 26 7.74 -4.59 -37.35
C ALA A 26 6.53 -4.20 -36.48
N SER A 27 5.58 -5.12 -36.25
CA SER A 27 4.47 -4.90 -35.30
C SER A 27 4.94 -5.00 -33.85
N LEU A 28 5.81 -5.93 -33.52
CA LEU A 28 6.46 -6.05 -32.22
C LEU A 28 7.33 -4.82 -31.92
N ALA A 29 8.14 -4.37 -32.87
CA ALA A 29 8.96 -3.17 -32.71
C ALA A 29 8.12 -1.90 -32.48
N ARG A 30 6.96 -1.78 -33.13
CA ARG A 30 6.02 -0.67 -32.91
C ARG A 30 5.34 -0.76 -31.54
N ALA A 31 4.94 -1.94 -31.10
CA ALA A 31 4.36 -2.17 -29.78
C ALA A 31 5.38 -1.87 -28.66
N VAL A 32 6.63 -2.27 -28.82
CA VAL A 32 7.73 -1.93 -27.89
C VAL A 32 8.01 -0.43 -27.91
N GLY A 33 8.00 0.23 -29.08
CA GLY A 33 8.18 1.68 -29.17
C GLY A 33 7.09 2.47 -28.45
N GLN A 34 5.82 2.04 -28.56
CA GLN A 34 4.69 2.68 -27.85
C GLN A 34 4.73 2.50 -26.33
N THR A 35 5.35 1.42 -25.83
CA THR A 35 5.53 1.16 -24.39
C THR A 35 6.75 1.88 -23.80
N THR A 36 7.68 2.36 -24.64
CA THR A 36 8.90 3.05 -24.21
C THR A 36 8.84 4.57 -24.42
N ASP A 37 7.76 5.10 -25.00
CA ASP A 37 7.54 6.53 -25.12
C ASP A 37 7.43 7.17 -23.73
N GLY A 38 8.46 7.91 -23.32
CA GLY A 38 8.58 8.59 -22.03
C GLY A 38 9.69 8.06 -21.11
N LEU A 39 10.34 6.93 -21.42
CA LEU A 39 11.47 6.43 -20.64
C LEU A 39 12.76 7.17 -21.01
N GLN A 40 13.30 7.94 -20.06
CA GLN A 40 14.64 8.51 -20.18
C GLN A 40 15.70 7.47 -19.77
N ALA A 41 16.86 7.50 -20.43
CA ALA A 41 17.97 6.59 -20.11
C ALA A 41 18.40 6.64 -18.63
N GLY A 42 18.19 7.77 -17.96
CA GLY A 42 18.41 7.95 -16.52
C GLY A 42 17.44 7.17 -15.62
N ASP A 43 16.21 6.91 -16.09
CA ASP A 43 15.21 6.19 -15.30
C ASP A 43 15.50 4.70 -15.24
N LEU A 44 15.96 4.12 -16.33
CA LEU A 44 16.44 2.74 -16.38
C LEU A 44 17.66 2.53 -15.47
N GLN A 45 18.58 3.48 -15.41
CA GLN A 45 19.76 3.38 -14.57
C GLN A 45 19.41 3.51 -13.08
N ARG A 46 18.47 4.38 -12.71
CA ARG A 46 17.96 4.52 -11.33
C ARG A 46 17.18 3.30 -10.88
N LEU A 47 16.28 2.76 -11.72
CA LEU A 47 15.56 1.51 -11.47
C LEU A 47 16.53 0.35 -11.25
N PHE A 48 17.53 0.19 -12.13
CA PHE A 48 18.51 -0.88 -12.00
C PHE A 48 19.35 -0.78 -10.72
N GLN A 49 19.81 0.41 -10.34
CA GLN A 49 20.63 0.59 -9.14
C GLN A 49 19.85 0.42 -7.84
N ARG A 50 18.61 0.88 -7.78
CA ARG A 50 17.77 0.80 -6.58
C ARG A 50 17.20 -0.62 -6.38
N ASP A 51 16.75 -1.25 -7.45
CA ASP A 51 16.10 -2.56 -7.37
C ASP A 51 17.10 -3.71 -7.25
N THR A 52 18.28 -3.63 -7.87
CA THR A 52 19.31 -4.68 -7.75
C THR A 52 19.88 -4.77 -6.34
N ALA A 53 20.12 -3.66 -5.66
CA ALA A 53 20.61 -3.66 -4.29
C ALA A 53 19.57 -4.25 -3.30
N ARG A 54 18.29 -3.85 -3.45
CA ARG A 54 17.19 -4.41 -2.67
C ARG A 54 16.96 -5.90 -2.97
N ALA A 55 16.92 -6.28 -4.25
CA ALA A 55 16.74 -7.66 -4.66
C ALA A 55 17.88 -8.55 -4.13
N TYR A 56 19.13 -8.10 -4.23
CA TYR A 56 20.27 -8.82 -3.68
C TYR A 56 20.16 -9.00 -2.17
N ALA A 57 19.88 -7.94 -1.42
CA ALA A 57 19.73 -8.01 0.04
C ALA A 57 18.58 -8.94 0.48
N VAL A 58 17.50 -8.97 -0.28
CA VAL A 58 16.35 -9.84 -0.01
C VAL A 58 16.63 -11.30 -0.37
N LEU A 59 17.36 -11.56 -1.46
CA LEU A 59 17.71 -12.92 -1.91
C LEU A 59 18.81 -13.57 -1.05
N THR A 60 19.64 -12.74 -0.38
CA THR A 60 20.77 -13.23 0.43
C THR A 60 20.53 -13.21 1.95
N ARG A 61 19.34 -12.81 2.43
CA ARG A 61 19.00 -12.71 3.87
C ARG A 61 19.26 -13.98 4.67
N GLY A 62 19.18 -15.17 4.06
CA GLY A 62 19.46 -16.45 4.73
C GLY A 62 20.95 -16.80 4.86
N HIS A 63 21.86 -16.03 4.25
CA HIS A 63 23.29 -16.32 4.18
C HIS A 63 24.16 -15.15 4.67
N ALA A 64 23.60 -14.28 5.49
CA ALA A 64 24.22 -13.04 5.98
C ALA A 64 25.41 -13.24 6.97
N GLY A 65 26.01 -14.41 7.02
CA GLY A 65 27.17 -14.70 7.90
C GLY A 65 28.33 -15.42 7.19
N GLU A 66 28.20 -15.73 5.91
CA GLU A 66 29.25 -16.45 5.20
C GLU A 66 30.30 -15.47 4.62
N SER A 67 31.58 -15.74 4.86
CA SER A 67 32.69 -14.92 4.31
C SER A 67 32.81 -15.10 2.79
N GLU A 68 32.82 -13.99 2.03
CA GLU A 68 33.02 -14.04 0.57
C GLU A 68 34.41 -14.61 0.22
N PRO A 69 34.50 -15.53 -0.77
CA PRO A 69 35.76 -16.12 -1.20
C PRO A 69 36.70 -15.08 -1.81
N ARG A 70 38.01 -15.24 -1.57
CA ARG A 70 39.07 -14.41 -2.13
C ARG A 70 39.27 -14.75 -3.63
N GLY A 71 39.24 -13.72 -4.51
CA GLY A 71 39.42 -13.83 -5.98
C GLY A 71 38.18 -13.45 -6.78
N ALA A 72 38.32 -12.64 -7.81
CA ALA A 72 37.23 -12.04 -8.57
C ALA A 72 36.29 -13.10 -9.19
N LEU A 73 36.81 -14.11 -9.88
CA LEU A 73 36.02 -15.16 -10.52
C LEU A 73 35.26 -16.03 -9.49
N ARG A 74 35.91 -16.41 -8.37
CA ARG A 74 35.28 -17.19 -7.33
C ARG A 74 34.17 -16.40 -6.65
N ARG A 75 34.35 -15.10 -6.46
CA ARG A 75 33.34 -14.19 -5.89
C ARG A 75 32.13 -14.05 -6.80
N THR A 76 32.34 -13.89 -8.11
CA THR A 76 31.25 -13.81 -9.10
C THR A 76 30.43 -15.10 -9.13
N PHE A 77 31.11 -16.27 -9.14
CA PHE A 77 30.44 -17.57 -9.11
C PHE A 77 29.67 -17.80 -7.80
N TYR A 78 30.23 -17.42 -6.68
CA TYR A 78 29.57 -17.48 -5.38
C TYR A 78 28.31 -16.61 -5.33
N ARG A 79 28.39 -15.36 -5.79
CA ARG A 79 27.25 -14.45 -5.89
C ARG A 79 26.15 -14.97 -6.82
N LEU A 80 26.52 -15.50 -7.98
CA LEU A 80 25.60 -16.12 -8.92
C LEU A 80 24.88 -17.32 -8.28
N ARG A 81 25.62 -18.20 -7.61
CA ARG A 81 25.05 -19.34 -6.87
C ARG A 81 24.06 -18.88 -5.81
N LEU A 82 24.36 -17.85 -5.02
CA LEU A 82 23.46 -17.30 -4.00
C LEU A 82 22.19 -16.72 -4.61
N ILE A 83 22.29 -15.98 -5.72
CA ILE A 83 21.14 -15.44 -6.44
C ILE A 83 20.25 -16.57 -6.96
N LEU A 84 20.82 -17.58 -7.63
CA LEU A 84 20.08 -18.73 -8.16
C LEU A 84 19.42 -19.54 -7.05
N ALA A 85 20.10 -19.78 -5.94
CA ALA A 85 19.57 -20.47 -4.77
C ALA A 85 18.43 -19.66 -4.12
N GLY A 86 18.61 -18.35 -3.93
CA GLY A 86 17.59 -17.46 -3.41
C GLY A 86 16.36 -17.35 -4.31
N LEU A 87 16.56 -17.34 -5.63
CA LEU A 87 15.47 -17.35 -6.62
C LEU A 87 14.70 -18.69 -6.56
N SER A 88 15.45 -19.81 -6.58
CA SER A 88 14.82 -21.14 -6.53
C SER A 88 14.06 -21.38 -5.23
N ALA A 89 14.54 -20.88 -4.09
CA ALA A 89 13.88 -21.03 -2.79
C ALA A 89 12.49 -20.36 -2.72
N ARG A 90 12.24 -19.33 -3.56
CA ARG A 90 10.97 -18.62 -3.65
C ARG A 90 9.95 -19.26 -4.58
N LEU A 91 10.38 -20.16 -5.45
CA LEU A 91 9.50 -20.88 -6.35
C LEU A 91 8.80 -22.02 -5.60
N SER A 92 7.55 -22.32 -5.98
CA SER A 92 6.85 -23.52 -5.52
C SER A 92 7.63 -24.77 -5.96
N PRO A 93 7.50 -25.92 -5.24
CA PRO A 93 8.26 -27.14 -5.55
C PRO A 93 8.24 -27.56 -7.02
N PRO A 94 7.08 -27.59 -7.74
CA PRO A 94 7.07 -27.97 -9.15
C PRO A 94 7.77 -26.93 -10.04
N ARG A 95 7.62 -25.64 -9.76
CA ARG A 95 8.30 -24.56 -10.51
C ARG A 95 9.81 -24.58 -10.29
N ARG A 96 10.27 -25.00 -9.11
CA ARG A 96 11.69 -25.17 -8.80
C ARG A 96 12.31 -26.25 -9.69
N LEU A 97 11.62 -27.36 -9.92
CA LEU A 97 12.08 -28.42 -10.83
C LEU A 97 12.20 -27.90 -12.27
N LEU A 98 11.19 -27.15 -12.75
CA LEU A 98 11.25 -26.53 -14.08
C LEU A 98 12.43 -25.53 -14.20
N PHE A 99 12.68 -24.75 -13.16
CA PHE A 99 13.80 -23.81 -13.13
C PHE A 99 15.16 -24.53 -13.21
N VAL A 100 15.35 -25.59 -12.44
CA VAL A 100 16.57 -26.43 -12.50
C VAL A 100 16.72 -27.10 -13.88
N ALA A 101 15.61 -27.62 -14.45
CA ALA A 101 15.63 -28.21 -15.79
C ALA A 101 16.01 -27.18 -16.87
N ALA A 102 15.47 -25.94 -16.77
CA ALA A 102 15.83 -24.86 -17.68
C ALA A 102 17.33 -24.52 -17.60
N LEU A 103 17.89 -24.42 -16.38
CA LEU A 103 19.31 -24.19 -16.17
C LEU A 103 20.18 -25.35 -16.70
N ALA A 104 19.74 -26.60 -16.50
CA ALA A 104 20.42 -27.77 -17.05
C ALA A 104 20.42 -27.77 -18.59
N CYS A 105 19.28 -27.43 -19.22
CA CYS A 105 19.21 -27.25 -20.66
C CYS A 105 20.13 -26.10 -21.15
N ALA A 106 20.18 -24.97 -20.44
CA ALA A 106 21.10 -23.88 -20.77
C ALA A 106 22.57 -24.33 -20.70
N LEU A 107 22.92 -25.10 -19.67
CA LEU A 107 24.28 -25.65 -19.54
C LEU A 107 24.58 -26.64 -20.64
N LEU A 108 23.67 -27.56 -20.99
CA LEU A 108 23.82 -28.51 -22.10
C LEU A 108 23.94 -27.79 -23.47
N ALA A 109 23.27 -26.66 -23.64
CA ALA A 109 23.39 -25.84 -24.84
C ALA A 109 24.82 -25.27 -25.03
N LEU A 110 25.48 -24.92 -23.90
CA LEU A 110 26.82 -24.37 -23.89
C LEU A 110 27.93 -25.45 -23.97
N LEU A 111 27.63 -26.65 -23.44
CA LEU A 111 28.57 -27.75 -23.38
C LEU A 111 28.40 -28.67 -24.60
N GLN A 112 29.51 -28.93 -25.34
CA GLN A 112 29.58 -30.00 -26.34
C GLN A 112 30.35 -31.18 -25.74
N LEU A 113 29.63 -32.14 -25.17
CA LEU A 113 30.22 -33.36 -24.62
C LEU A 113 30.26 -34.41 -25.74
N ARG A 114 31.44 -34.86 -26.11
CA ARG A 114 31.65 -35.92 -27.11
C ARG A 114 32.24 -37.14 -26.42
N PHE A 115 31.51 -38.24 -26.48
CA PHE A 115 31.97 -39.53 -26.00
C PHE A 115 32.26 -40.41 -27.25
N SER A 116 33.48 -40.83 -27.39
CA SER A 116 33.91 -41.76 -28.47
C SER A 116 34.32 -43.08 -27.85
N SER A 117 33.65 -44.17 -28.29
CA SER A 117 34.01 -45.53 -27.93
C SER A 117 34.09 -46.38 -29.19
N GLY A 118 35.31 -46.72 -29.60
CA GLY A 118 35.57 -47.43 -30.85
C GLY A 118 35.10 -46.66 -32.09
N THR A 119 34.19 -47.22 -32.85
CA THR A 119 33.64 -46.63 -34.09
C THR A 119 32.41 -45.74 -33.83
N THR A 120 31.89 -45.66 -32.59
CA THR A 120 30.69 -44.90 -32.26
C THR A 120 31.06 -43.64 -31.52
N THR A 121 30.66 -42.45 -32.05
CA THR A 121 30.77 -41.18 -31.39
C THR A 121 29.38 -40.65 -31.07
N VAL A 122 29.11 -40.51 -29.78
CA VAL A 122 27.85 -39.88 -29.28
C VAL A 122 28.19 -38.47 -28.80
N SER A 123 27.52 -37.50 -29.36
CA SER A 123 27.64 -36.09 -28.94
C SER A 123 26.40 -35.64 -28.18
N PHE A 124 26.61 -35.11 -26.98
CA PHE A 124 25.57 -34.49 -26.17
C PHE A 124 25.83 -32.99 -26.03
N GLY A 125 24.80 -32.16 -26.17
CA GLY A 125 24.90 -30.72 -26.04
C GLY A 125 25.16 -29.99 -27.37
N GLY A 126 25.24 -28.67 -27.29
CA GLY A 126 25.44 -27.79 -28.46
C GLY A 126 24.27 -27.72 -29.45
N SER A 127 23.18 -28.40 -29.19
CA SER A 127 22.01 -28.38 -30.05
C SER A 127 21.15 -27.14 -29.77
N PRO A 128 20.65 -26.43 -30.79
CA PRO A 128 19.73 -25.29 -30.63
C PRO A 128 18.44 -25.68 -29.91
N LEU A 129 18.09 -26.96 -29.92
CA LEU A 129 16.92 -27.48 -29.17
C LEU A 129 17.02 -27.19 -27.67
N TYR A 130 18.22 -27.36 -27.05
CA TYR A 130 18.40 -27.08 -25.63
C TYR A 130 18.26 -25.58 -25.32
N VAL A 131 18.64 -24.68 -26.24
CA VAL A 131 18.41 -23.25 -26.12
C VAL A 131 16.92 -22.96 -26.14
N VAL A 132 16.18 -23.51 -27.09
CA VAL A 132 14.74 -23.35 -27.24
C VAL A 132 14.00 -23.87 -26.00
N LEU A 133 14.36 -25.07 -25.52
CA LEU A 133 13.77 -25.64 -24.30
C LEU A 133 14.05 -24.79 -23.05
N SER A 134 15.29 -24.33 -22.89
CA SER A 134 15.67 -23.48 -21.76
C SER A 134 14.90 -22.16 -21.76
N VAL A 135 14.95 -21.43 -22.90
CA VAL A 135 14.27 -20.14 -23.05
C VAL A 135 12.75 -20.32 -22.92
N GLY A 136 12.18 -21.31 -23.58
CA GLY A 136 10.74 -21.60 -23.49
C GLY A 136 10.28 -21.90 -22.07
N THR A 137 11.05 -22.71 -21.32
CA THR A 137 10.74 -23.01 -19.91
C THR A 137 10.88 -21.78 -19.01
N LEU A 138 11.89 -20.93 -19.23
CA LEU A 138 12.07 -19.67 -18.49
C LEU A 138 10.93 -18.69 -18.77
N VAL A 139 10.51 -18.55 -20.02
CA VAL A 139 9.37 -17.71 -20.40
C VAL A 139 8.06 -18.23 -19.78
N LEU A 140 7.86 -19.57 -19.80
CA LEU A 140 6.71 -20.19 -19.13
C LEU A 140 6.72 -19.89 -17.61
N LEU A 141 7.87 -20.07 -16.96
CA LEU A 141 8.01 -19.76 -15.53
C LEU A 141 7.73 -18.29 -15.24
N LEU A 142 8.22 -17.37 -16.07
CA LEU A 142 7.96 -15.96 -15.95
C LEU A 142 6.45 -15.67 -16.11
N ALA A 143 5.80 -16.28 -17.11
CA ALA A 143 4.36 -16.12 -17.33
C ALA A 143 3.54 -16.64 -16.14
N LEU A 144 3.89 -17.79 -15.58
CA LEU A 144 3.22 -18.35 -14.39
C LEU A 144 3.43 -17.46 -13.16
N GLU A 145 4.62 -16.89 -12.97
CA GLU A 145 4.91 -15.97 -11.86
C GLU A 145 4.17 -14.64 -12.01
N MET A 146 4.10 -14.13 -13.23
CA MET A 146 3.31 -12.91 -13.53
C MET A 146 1.82 -13.14 -13.30
N MET A 147 1.29 -14.30 -13.68
CA MET A 147 -0.11 -14.65 -13.46
C MET A 147 -0.45 -14.71 -11.97
N ASP A 148 0.40 -15.34 -11.14
CA ASP A 148 0.20 -15.35 -9.69
C ASP A 148 0.20 -13.94 -9.11
N ARG A 149 1.09 -13.06 -9.58
CA ARG A 149 1.12 -11.66 -9.14
C ARG A 149 -0.13 -10.88 -9.50
N VAL A 150 -0.68 -11.13 -10.69
CA VAL A 150 -1.95 -10.50 -11.12
C VAL A 150 -3.09 -10.97 -10.23
N LEU A 151 -3.22 -12.30 -9.99
CA LEU A 151 -4.28 -12.84 -9.14
C LEU A 151 -4.22 -12.29 -7.70
N VAL A 152 -3.01 -12.26 -7.11
CA VAL A 152 -2.83 -11.68 -5.76
C VAL A 152 -3.18 -10.18 -5.75
N ARG A 153 -2.87 -9.47 -6.81
CA ARG A 153 -3.18 -8.04 -6.92
C ARG A 153 -4.67 -7.78 -6.99
N ASP A 154 -5.42 -8.60 -7.74
CA ASP A 154 -6.89 -8.50 -7.81
C ASP A 154 -7.54 -8.78 -6.45
N GLU A 155 -7.06 -9.80 -5.70
CA GLU A 155 -7.54 -10.08 -4.33
C GLU A 155 -7.24 -8.91 -3.38
N MET A 156 -6.08 -8.28 -3.49
CA MET A 156 -5.70 -7.11 -2.69
C MET A 156 -6.57 -5.88 -3.04
N GLU A 157 -6.98 -5.73 -4.30
CA GLU A 157 -7.85 -4.64 -4.71
C GLU A 157 -9.25 -4.76 -4.09
N VAL A 158 -9.83 -5.97 -4.07
CA VAL A 158 -11.10 -6.25 -3.38
C VAL A 158 -10.98 -5.96 -1.87
N ALA A 159 -9.89 -6.38 -1.23
CA ALA A 159 -9.67 -6.10 0.19
C ALA A 159 -9.55 -4.59 0.47
N ARG A 160 -8.91 -3.84 -0.43
CA ARG A 160 -8.81 -2.38 -0.37
C ARG A 160 -10.16 -1.69 -0.52
N GLU A 161 -11.02 -2.17 -1.42
CA GLU A 161 -12.38 -1.65 -1.57
C GLU A 161 -13.21 -1.89 -0.32
N LEU A 162 -13.14 -3.08 0.25
CA LEU A 162 -13.81 -3.40 1.53
C LEU A 162 -13.32 -2.49 2.65
N GLN A 163 -12.01 -2.26 2.76
CA GLN A 163 -11.45 -1.35 3.76
C GLN A 163 -11.96 0.09 3.58
N ARG A 164 -11.99 0.58 2.35
CA ARG A 164 -12.52 1.93 2.05
C ARG A 164 -13.99 2.07 2.44
N ALA A 165 -14.78 1.00 2.33
CA ALA A 165 -16.17 1.00 2.74
C ALA A 165 -16.38 1.08 4.27
N LEU A 166 -15.34 0.80 5.08
CA LEU A 166 -15.38 0.98 6.53
C LEU A 166 -15.11 2.43 6.95
N LEU A 167 -14.52 3.24 6.08
CA LEU A 167 -14.23 4.65 6.34
C LEU A 167 -15.43 5.54 5.97
N PRO A 168 -15.58 6.72 6.60
CA PRO A 168 -16.68 7.64 6.28
C PRO A 168 -16.62 8.10 4.81
N ALA A 169 -17.74 7.97 4.11
CA ALA A 169 -17.89 8.47 2.74
C ALA A 169 -17.98 10.01 2.66
N GLY A 170 -18.24 10.67 3.78
CA GLY A 170 -18.38 12.13 3.84
C GLY A 170 -18.38 12.68 5.26
N THR A 171 -18.47 13.99 5.38
CA THR A 171 -18.52 14.70 6.66
C THR A 171 -19.91 14.62 7.27
N PRO A 172 -20.04 14.44 8.61
CA PRO A 172 -21.33 14.48 9.27
C PRO A 172 -21.92 15.90 9.25
N ALA A 173 -23.23 16.03 9.01
CA ALA A 173 -23.94 17.29 9.08
C ALA A 173 -24.40 17.54 10.52
N VAL A 174 -23.61 18.25 11.30
CA VAL A 174 -23.92 18.61 12.70
C VAL A 174 -24.03 20.13 12.81
N ALA A 175 -25.18 20.61 13.26
CA ALA A 175 -25.42 22.05 13.41
C ALA A 175 -24.43 22.70 14.38
N GLY A 176 -23.80 23.79 13.98
CA GLY A 176 -22.80 24.49 14.78
C GLY A 176 -21.40 23.88 14.75
N TYR A 177 -21.13 22.93 13.84
CA TYR A 177 -19.82 22.31 13.68
C TYR A 177 -19.40 22.23 12.21
N HIS A 178 -18.10 22.42 11.98
CA HIS A 178 -17.47 22.09 10.70
C HIS A 178 -16.48 20.95 10.87
N PHE A 179 -16.41 20.11 9.85
CA PHE A 179 -15.53 18.94 9.82
C PHE A 179 -14.63 19.00 8.59
N ALA A 180 -13.38 18.62 8.75
CA ALA A 180 -12.47 18.30 7.65
C ALA A 180 -11.73 17.02 8.00
N HIS A 181 -11.63 16.10 7.07
CA HIS A 181 -10.95 14.82 7.31
C HIS A 181 -10.28 14.30 6.05
N SER A 182 -9.28 13.48 6.23
CA SER A 182 -8.64 12.72 5.14
C SER A 182 -7.98 11.45 5.65
N TYR A 183 -7.80 10.53 4.73
CA TYR A 183 -7.07 9.29 4.91
C TYR A 183 -6.11 9.09 3.74
N ARG A 184 -4.84 8.85 4.03
CA ARG A 184 -3.80 8.60 3.04
C ARG A 184 -3.02 7.36 3.43
N THR A 185 -3.17 6.27 2.67
CA THR A 185 -2.44 5.03 2.91
C THR A 185 -1.00 5.12 2.46
N ALA A 186 -0.10 4.49 3.23
CA ALA A 186 1.29 4.23 2.82
C ALA A 186 1.40 3.01 1.92
N ASN A 187 0.53 2.01 2.12
CA ASN A 187 0.49 0.73 1.41
C ASN A 187 -0.84 0.52 0.70
N ASP A 188 -1.01 -0.62 0.03
CA ASP A 188 -2.27 -0.98 -0.65
C ASP A 188 -3.44 -1.10 0.32
N ILE A 189 -3.21 -1.61 1.54
CA ILE A 189 -4.16 -1.71 2.65
C ILE A 189 -3.51 -1.09 3.87
N GLY A 190 -4.19 -0.14 4.51
CA GLY A 190 -3.70 0.55 5.70
C GLY A 190 -4.25 -0.02 7.00
N GLY A 191 -3.73 0.48 8.14
CA GLY A 191 -4.15 0.15 9.50
C GLY A 191 -5.05 1.21 10.14
N ASP A 192 -4.99 2.44 9.65
CA ASP A 192 -5.74 3.56 10.20
C ASP A 192 -7.25 3.43 10.01
N TYR A 193 -7.98 3.72 11.05
CA TYR A 193 -9.44 3.75 11.12
C TYR A 193 -9.92 5.05 11.72
N TYR A 194 -10.97 5.65 11.18
CA TYR A 194 -11.75 6.69 11.84
C TYR A 194 -13.20 6.64 11.39
N GLY A 195 -14.08 7.15 12.21
CA GLY A 195 -15.52 7.11 11.93
C GLY A 195 -16.32 8.19 12.64
N PHE A 196 -17.50 8.45 12.08
CA PHE A 196 -18.51 9.36 12.61
C PHE A 196 -19.84 8.61 12.72
N HIS A 197 -20.41 8.53 13.92
CA HIS A 197 -21.69 7.86 14.11
C HIS A 197 -22.65 8.79 14.85
N CYS A 198 -23.75 9.18 14.17
CA CYS A 198 -24.84 9.91 14.82
C CYS A 198 -25.62 8.93 15.71
N LEU A 199 -25.65 9.20 17.01
CA LEU A 199 -26.40 8.40 17.98
C LEU A 199 -27.86 8.79 17.96
N ALA A 200 -28.75 7.87 18.40
CA ALA A 200 -30.19 8.08 18.38
C ALA A 200 -30.67 9.27 19.23
N ASP A 201 -29.88 9.68 20.21
CA ASP A 201 -30.15 10.82 21.09
C ASP A 201 -29.54 12.15 20.57
N GLY A 202 -29.04 12.17 19.35
CA GLY A 202 -28.47 13.36 18.70
C GLY A 202 -27.02 13.66 19.08
N ARG A 203 -26.38 12.81 19.88
CA ARG A 203 -24.91 12.88 20.09
C ARG A 203 -24.15 12.39 18.89
N LEU A 204 -22.91 12.83 18.75
CA LEU A 204 -22.00 12.38 17.72
C LEU A 204 -20.85 11.59 18.33
N LEU A 205 -20.69 10.35 17.92
CA LEU A 205 -19.51 9.57 18.24
C LEU A 205 -18.44 9.83 17.19
N LEU A 206 -17.24 10.18 17.67
CA LEU A 206 -16.00 10.31 16.94
C LEU A 206 -15.09 9.16 17.34
N VAL A 207 -14.58 8.42 16.40
CA VAL A 207 -13.60 7.36 16.65
C VAL A 207 -12.40 7.52 15.74
N ALA A 208 -11.24 7.18 16.25
CA ALA A 208 -10.01 7.03 15.46
C ALA A 208 -9.17 5.91 16.07
N GLY A 209 -8.34 5.27 15.28
CA GLY A 209 -7.46 4.22 15.75
C GLY A 209 -6.48 3.82 14.66
N ASP A 210 -5.43 3.12 15.05
CA ASP A 210 -4.47 2.51 14.15
C ASP A 210 -4.20 1.07 14.60
N ALA A 211 -4.30 0.15 13.65
CA ALA A 211 -4.09 -1.28 13.88
C ALA A 211 -2.62 -1.63 13.70
N SER A 212 -2.03 -2.28 14.70
CA SER A 212 -0.64 -2.71 14.68
C SER A 212 -0.28 -3.54 13.45
N GLY A 213 0.85 -3.23 12.83
CA GLY A 213 1.32 -3.89 11.62
C GLY A 213 0.87 -3.17 10.35
N HIS A 214 0.90 -3.85 9.22
CA HIS A 214 0.57 -3.26 7.92
C HIS A 214 -0.11 -4.28 6.99
N GLY A 215 -0.79 -3.79 5.97
CA GLY A 215 -1.41 -4.62 4.95
C GLY A 215 -2.63 -5.38 5.47
N MET A 216 -2.87 -6.57 4.93
CA MET A 216 -4.07 -7.38 5.19
C MET A 216 -4.33 -7.63 6.68
N ALA A 217 -3.28 -7.84 7.49
CA ALA A 217 -3.45 -8.12 8.92
C ALA A 217 -4.01 -6.91 9.66
N ALA A 218 -3.51 -5.70 9.39
CA ALA A 218 -4.03 -4.47 9.97
C ALA A 218 -5.45 -4.19 9.51
N GLY A 219 -5.76 -4.39 8.20
CA GLY A 219 -7.11 -4.26 7.67
C GLY A 219 -8.14 -5.20 8.33
N LEU A 220 -7.75 -6.43 8.66
CA LEU A 220 -8.61 -7.36 9.40
C LEU A 220 -8.87 -6.91 10.83
N LEU A 221 -7.87 -6.38 11.55
CA LEU A 221 -8.05 -5.83 12.90
C LEU A 221 -9.00 -4.63 12.87
N MET A 222 -8.83 -3.75 11.89
CA MET A 222 -9.74 -2.62 11.66
C MET A 222 -11.18 -3.09 11.42
N ALA A 223 -11.40 -4.12 10.59
CA ALA A 223 -12.72 -4.68 10.33
C ALA A 223 -13.36 -5.30 11.59
N ILE A 224 -12.56 -5.98 12.43
CA ILE A 224 -13.03 -6.51 13.73
C ILE A 224 -13.44 -5.37 14.66
N ALA A 225 -12.66 -4.30 14.73
CA ALA A 225 -12.94 -3.13 15.53
C ALA A 225 -14.23 -2.44 15.07
N ASP A 226 -14.37 -2.17 13.76
CA ASP A 226 -15.56 -1.53 13.18
C ASP A 226 -16.84 -2.36 13.43
N ALA A 227 -16.79 -3.67 13.13
CA ALA A 227 -17.93 -4.56 13.36
C ALA A 227 -18.33 -4.62 14.85
N THR A 228 -17.34 -4.70 15.75
CA THR A 228 -17.59 -4.73 17.20
C THR A 228 -18.16 -3.40 17.68
N LEU A 229 -17.66 -2.28 17.18
CA LEU A 229 -18.16 -0.95 17.48
C LEU A 229 -19.63 -0.83 17.08
N LYS A 230 -19.99 -1.19 15.86
CA LYS A 230 -21.37 -1.12 15.35
C LYS A 230 -22.32 -1.96 16.20
N VAL A 231 -21.93 -3.20 16.54
CA VAL A 231 -22.73 -4.05 17.45
C VAL A 231 -22.86 -3.42 18.84
N ALA A 232 -21.79 -2.83 19.39
CA ALA A 232 -21.86 -2.16 20.69
C ALA A 232 -22.81 -0.96 20.67
N LEU A 233 -22.85 -0.19 19.57
CA LEU A 233 -23.77 0.91 19.37
C LEU A 233 -25.24 0.43 19.25
N ASP A 234 -25.46 -0.63 18.47
CA ASP A 234 -26.80 -1.23 18.28
C ASP A 234 -27.41 -1.72 19.60
N ILE A 235 -26.62 -2.26 20.51
CA ILE A 235 -27.09 -2.67 21.85
C ILE A 235 -27.11 -1.52 22.87
N GLY A 236 -26.82 -0.29 22.47
CA GLY A 236 -26.81 0.88 23.33
C GLY A 236 -25.72 0.85 24.41
N ALA A 237 -24.57 0.24 24.15
CA ALA A 237 -23.47 0.19 25.11
C ALA A 237 -22.91 1.60 25.37
N GLY A 238 -22.70 1.95 26.65
CA GLY A 238 -22.02 3.19 27.03
C GLY A 238 -20.52 3.14 26.68
N PRO A 239 -19.79 4.28 26.79
CA PRO A 239 -18.40 4.41 26.35
C PRO A 239 -17.46 3.32 26.89
N GLU A 240 -17.40 3.13 28.19
CA GLU A 240 -16.52 2.16 28.85
C GLU A 240 -16.84 0.73 28.42
N ARG A 241 -18.14 0.38 28.32
CA ARG A 241 -18.56 -0.95 27.86
C ARG A 241 -18.22 -1.18 26.41
N THR A 242 -18.35 -0.18 25.54
CA THR A 242 -17.97 -0.25 24.12
C THR A 242 -16.47 -0.52 24.00
N VAL A 243 -15.64 0.26 24.69
CA VAL A 243 -14.18 0.08 24.70
C VAL A 243 -13.77 -1.28 25.28
N ALA A 244 -14.47 -1.77 26.33
CA ALA A 244 -14.22 -3.10 26.87
C ALA A 244 -14.59 -4.23 25.88
N LEU A 245 -15.66 -4.07 25.09
CA LEU A 245 -16.03 -5.02 24.02
C LEU A 245 -15.00 -5.02 22.89
N LEU A 246 -14.59 -3.85 22.42
CA LEU A 246 -13.52 -3.69 21.43
C LEU A 246 -12.22 -4.35 21.89
N ASN A 247 -11.79 -4.04 23.10
CA ASN A 247 -10.58 -4.64 23.70
C ASN A 247 -10.67 -6.17 23.74
N ARG A 248 -11.83 -6.71 24.17
CA ARG A 248 -12.04 -8.16 24.25
C ARG A 248 -12.02 -8.81 22.87
N ALA A 249 -12.63 -8.20 21.86
CA ALA A 249 -12.64 -8.70 20.48
C ALA A 249 -11.21 -8.74 19.91
N LEU A 250 -10.45 -7.65 20.04
CA LEU A 250 -9.06 -7.56 19.59
C LEU A 250 -8.13 -8.52 20.37
N TYR A 251 -8.26 -8.60 21.70
CA TYR A 251 -7.45 -9.51 22.51
C TYR A 251 -7.67 -10.98 22.16
N ARG A 252 -8.89 -11.38 21.75
CA ARG A 252 -9.22 -12.76 21.37
C ARG A 252 -8.94 -13.09 19.90
N SER A 253 -8.86 -12.11 19.03
CA SER A 253 -8.69 -12.32 17.59
C SER A 253 -7.25 -12.53 17.15
N GLY A 254 -6.28 -12.30 18.03
CA GLY A 254 -4.89 -12.27 17.62
C GLY A 254 -3.87 -12.89 18.54
N THR A 255 -2.64 -12.80 18.09
CA THR A 255 -1.44 -13.06 18.88
C THR A 255 -1.13 -11.81 19.70
N ALA A 256 -0.21 -11.91 20.70
CA ALA A 256 0.22 -10.78 21.53
C ALA A 256 0.81 -9.57 20.74
N ARG A 257 0.89 -9.67 19.42
CA ARG A 257 1.35 -8.59 18.52
C ARG A 257 0.21 -7.86 17.82
N ASN A 258 -1.04 -8.29 18.02
CA ASN A 258 -2.21 -7.72 17.36
C ASN A 258 -2.92 -6.81 18.35
N PHE A 259 -2.74 -5.51 18.23
CA PHE A 259 -3.36 -4.49 19.05
C PHE A 259 -3.79 -3.32 18.17
N MET A 260 -4.58 -2.43 18.70
CA MET A 260 -5.04 -1.24 18.01
C MET A 260 -5.00 -0.05 18.97
N SER A 261 -4.33 1.03 18.58
CA SER A 261 -4.51 2.31 19.24
C SER A 261 -5.93 2.82 18.99
N PHE A 262 -6.58 3.41 19.97
CA PHE A 262 -7.96 3.79 19.80
C PHE A 262 -8.34 5.03 20.59
N PHE A 263 -8.97 5.99 19.90
CA PHE A 263 -9.67 7.12 20.48
C PHE A 263 -11.19 6.92 20.31
N TYR A 264 -11.95 7.15 21.38
CA TYR A 264 -13.40 7.10 21.41
C TYR A 264 -13.91 8.37 22.05
N GLY A 265 -14.65 9.20 21.33
CA GLY A 265 -15.14 10.49 21.82
C GLY A 265 -16.62 10.70 21.50
N VAL A 266 -17.45 10.91 22.51
CA VAL A 266 -18.88 11.24 22.37
C VAL A 266 -19.07 12.73 22.56
N LEU A 267 -19.37 13.43 21.48
CA LEU A 267 -19.65 14.86 21.45
C LEU A 267 -21.16 15.08 21.64
N HIS A 268 -21.50 15.95 22.58
CA HIS A 268 -22.84 16.51 22.76
C HIS A 268 -22.92 17.85 22.00
N PRO A 269 -23.52 17.93 20.81
CA PRO A 269 -23.39 19.10 19.94
C PRO A 269 -23.95 20.38 20.57
N THR A 270 -25.02 20.30 21.34
CA THR A 270 -25.65 21.46 21.95
C THR A 270 -24.76 22.12 22.99
N SER A 271 -24.19 21.34 23.91
CA SER A 271 -23.32 21.86 24.98
C SER A 271 -21.86 22.00 24.57
N GLY A 272 -21.38 21.17 23.65
CA GLY A 272 -19.97 21.03 23.32
C GLY A 272 -19.22 20.07 24.24
N ARG A 273 -19.92 19.43 25.20
CA ARG A 273 -19.32 18.43 26.08
C ARG A 273 -18.82 17.25 25.26
N LEU A 274 -17.57 16.89 25.48
CA LEU A 274 -16.91 15.74 24.89
C LEU A 274 -16.51 14.77 26.00
N GLU A 275 -17.11 13.58 25.99
CA GLU A 275 -16.72 12.45 26.83
C GLU A 275 -15.84 11.53 26.01
N TYR A 276 -14.62 11.24 26.47
CA TYR A 276 -13.65 10.52 25.63
C TYR A 276 -12.80 9.53 26.42
N LEU A 277 -12.30 8.51 25.69
CA LEU A 277 -11.28 7.58 26.14
C LEU A 277 -10.18 7.54 25.06
N CYS A 278 -8.91 7.50 25.49
CA CYS A 278 -7.76 7.38 24.62
C CYS A 278 -6.93 6.16 25.04
N ALA A 279 -6.89 5.13 24.20
CA ALA A 279 -6.21 3.86 24.45
C ALA A 279 -5.00 3.73 23.52
N GLY A 280 -3.85 4.26 23.93
CA GLY A 280 -2.59 4.20 23.19
C GLY A 280 -2.56 4.95 21.85
N HIS A 281 -3.59 5.73 21.56
CA HIS A 281 -3.65 6.59 20.37
C HIS A 281 -2.88 7.90 20.62
N PRO A 282 -2.29 8.53 19.60
CA PRO A 282 -1.76 9.89 19.72
C PRO A 282 -2.82 10.82 20.33
N PHE A 283 -2.43 11.59 21.33
CA PHE A 283 -3.39 12.44 22.01
C PHE A 283 -3.99 13.47 21.08
N PRO A 284 -5.33 13.50 20.91
CA PRO A 284 -5.96 14.55 20.15
C PRO A 284 -5.62 15.93 20.74
N LEU A 285 -5.48 16.91 19.88
CA LEU A 285 -5.16 18.28 20.25
C LEU A 285 -6.45 19.10 20.27
N LEU A 286 -6.75 19.68 21.40
CA LEU A 286 -7.85 20.67 21.53
C LEU A 286 -7.25 22.06 21.49
N ARG A 287 -7.43 22.74 20.35
CA ARG A 287 -7.06 24.14 20.19
C ARG A 287 -8.17 25.02 20.72
N ARG A 288 -7.85 25.82 21.70
CA ARG A 288 -8.75 26.83 22.24
C ARG A 288 -8.80 28.07 21.30
N ARG A 289 -9.88 28.79 21.40
CA ARG A 289 -10.06 30.04 20.61
C ARG A 289 -8.94 31.06 20.81
N ASP A 290 -8.39 31.12 22.02
CA ASP A 290 -7.26 32.04 22.37
C ASP A 290 -5.92 31.59 21.84
N GLY A 291 -5.83 30.45 21.17
CA GLY A 291 -4.62 29.86 20.64
C GLY A 291 -3.93 28.87 21.56
N GLY A 292 -4.45 28.63 22.77
CA GLY A 292 -4.00 27.54 23.63
C GLY A 292 -4.21 26.18 22.96
N VAL A 293 -3.31 25.23 23.18
CA VAL A 293 -3.42 23.86 22.69
C VAL A 293 -3.26 22.92 23.87
N GLU A 294 -4.25 22.07 24.07
CA GLU A 294 -4.30 21.04 25.12
C GLU A 294 -4.29 19.65 24.49
N GLU A 295 -3.51 18.73 25.05
CA GLU A 295 -3.55 17.32 24.68
C GLU A 295 -4.66 16.60 25.46
N LEU A 296 -5.51 15.84 24.74
CA LEU A 296 -6.63 15.09 25.33
C LEU A 296 -6.26 13.63 25.51
N GLY A 297 -5.90 13.24 26.74
CA GLY A 297 -5.65 11.84 27.08
C GLY A 297 -4.71 11.68 28.25
N ARG A 298 -4.70 10.46 28.75
CA ARG A 298 -3.72 9.96 29.72
C ARG A 298 -3.04 8.74 29.14
N GLY A 299 -1.79 8.50 29.47
CA GLY A 299 -1.06 7.33 29.01
C GLY A 299 -1.78 6.04 29.39
N SER A 300 -2.33 5.35 28.42
CA SER A 300 -2.93 4.02 28.55
C SER A 300 -2.47 3.13 27.38
N LEU A 301 -2.60 1.81 27.56
CA LEU A 301 -2.16 0.86 26.54
C LEU A 301 -3.18 0.78 25.40
N PRO A 302 -2.71 0.47 24.16
CA PRO A 302 -3.60 0.14 23.05
C PRO A 302 -4.55 -1.03 23.39
N LEU A 303 -5.69 -1.07 22.72
CA LEU A 303 -6.66 -2.15 22.86
C LEU A 303 -6.10 -3.46 22.31
N GLY A 304 -6.39 -4.56 22.98
CA GLY A 304 -5.92 -5.90 22.62
C GLY A 304 -4.60 -6.32 23.26
N VAL A 305 -3.85 -5.40 23.89
CA VAL A 305 -2.60 -5.71 24.61
C VAL A 305 -2.84 -6.48 25.90
N ARG A 306 -3.86 -6.09 26.64
CA ARG A 306 -4.24 -6.72 27.93
C ARG A 306 -5.66 -7.23 27.90
N GLN A 307 -5.99 -8.17 28.81
CA GLN A 307 -7.34 -8.73 28.93
C GLN A 307 -8.37 -7.67 29.28
N GLN A 308 -8.00 -6.68 30.09
CA GLN A 308 -8.86 -5.55 30.43
C GLN A 308 -8.17 -4.26 29.97
N PRO A 309 -8.93 -3.32 29.35
CA PRO A 309 -8.40 -2.02 28.98
C PRO A 309 -8.13 -1.19 30.26
N ASP A 310 -7.15 -0.32 30.20
CA ASP A 310 -6.83 0.63 31.26
C ASP A 310 -7.19 2.09 30.89
N ALA A 311 -7.87 2.28 29.77
CA ALA A 311 -8.34 3.59 29.31
C ALA A 311 -9.45 4.12 30.27
N VAL A 312 -9.29 5.38 30.67
CA VAL A 312 -10.20 6.06 31.61
C VAL A 312 -11.09 7.03 30.84
N LEU A 313 -12.37 7.09 31.23
CA LEU A 313 -13.31 8.07 30.70
C LEU A 313 -12.97 9.46 31.25
N GLU A 314 -12.71 10.39 30.35
CA GLU A 314 -12.43 11.79 30.62
C GLU A 314 -13.48 12.69 30.00
N VAL A 315 -13.55 13.92 30.46
CA VAL A 315 -14.55 14.89 29.99
C VAL A 315 -13.86 16.23 29.78
N THR A 316 -14.15 16.84 28.63
CA THR A 316 -13.80 18.23 28.32
C THR A 316 -14.96 18.91 27.62
N GLU A 317 -14.83 20.18 27.30
CA GLU A 317 -15.82 20.94 26.54
C GLU A 317 -15.16 21.65 25.39
N LEU A 318 -15.66 21.48 24.17
CA LEU A 318 -15.37 22.32 23.03
C LEU A 318 -16.20 23.60 23.15
N GLN A 319 -15.56 24.74 23.39
CA GLN A 319 -16.22 26.03 23.37
C GLN A 319 -16.37 26.54 21.93
N GLN A 320 -17.18 27.57 21.73
CA GLN A 320 -17.34 28.18 20.40
C GLN A 320 -16.00 28.78 19.93
N GLY A 321 -15.57 28.38 18.75
CA GLY A 321 -14.28 28.75 18.17
C GLY A 321 -13.12 27.83 18.53
N ASP A 322 -13.38 26.77 19.33
CA ASP A 322 -12.40 25.71 19.56
C ASP A 322 -12.37 24.72 18.40
N ALA A 323 -11.22 24.08 18.20
CA ALA A 323 -11.03 23.03 17.22
C ALA A 323 -10.36 21.80 17.86
N LEU A 324 -10.95 20.62 17.64
CA LEU A 324 -10.39 19.33 18.00
C LEU A 324 -9.70 18.72 16.79
N VAL A 325 -8.45 18.32 16.95
CA VAL A 325 -7.64 17.65 15.90
C VAL A 325 -7.29 16.25 16.39
N ILE A 326 -7.76 15.24 15.67
CA ILE A 326 -7.45 13.83 15.88
C ILE A 326 -6.57 13.39 14.72
N TYR A 327 -5.49 12.69 14.98
CA TYR A 327 -4.52 12.29 13.95
C TYR A 327 -3.84 10.98 14.33
N SER A 328 -3.44 10.19 13.32
CA SER A 328 -2.66 8.97 13.53
C SER A 328 -1.16 9.28 13.67
N ASP A 329 -0.41 8.30 14.15
CA ASP A 329 1.04 8.41 14.39
C ASP A 329 1.85 8.62 13.11
N GLY A 330 1.36 8.18 11.95
CA GLY A 330 2.02 8.43 10.66
C GLY A 330 2.22 9.92 10.32
N LEU A 331 1.49 10.84 10.98
CA LEU A 331 1.74 12.27 10.84
C LEU A 331 2.99 12.71 11.63
N PRO A 332 3.08 12.54 12.97
CA PRO A 332 4.25 12.94 13.74
C PRO A 332 5.47 12.06 13.49
N GLU A 333 5.31 10.79 13.09
CA GLU A 333 6.41 9.85 12.84
C GLU A 333 6.94 9.89 11.40
N ALA A 334 6.38 10.74 10.52
CA ALA A 334 6.90 10.94 9.17
C ALA A 334 8.37 11.33 9.19
N VAL A 335 9.17 10.75 8.28
CA VAL A 335 10.63 10.93 8.20
C VAL A 335 10.98 11.59 6.87
N ASP A 336 11.78 12.65 6.92
CA ASP A 336 12.28 13.35 5.74
C ASP A 336 13.48 12.61 5.07
N PRO A 337 13.95 13.03 3.88
CA PRO A 337 15.11 12.44 3.22
C PRO A 337 16.41 12.50 4.02
N SER A 338 16.50 13.38 5.02
CA SER A 338 17.68 13.49 5.90
C SER A 338 17.62 12.53 7.10
N GLY A 339 16.47 11.89 7.35
CA GLY A 339 16.21 11.05 8.50
C GLY A 339 15.66 11.81 9.71
N ALA A 340 15.29 13.09 9.57
CA ALA A 340 14.63 13.84 10.62
C ALA A 340 13.15 13.43 10.72
N VAL A 341 12.62 13.44 11.95
CA VAL A 341 11.21 13.10 12.23
C VAL A 341 10.37 14.38 12.26
N PHE A 342 9.13 14.32 11.76
CA PHE A 342 8.21 15.45 11.76
C PHE A 342 7.95 15.99 13.17
N GLY A 343 7.58 15.11 14.09
CA GLY A 343 7.48 15.34 15.53
C GLY A 343 6.14 15.92 15.99
N PHE A 344 5.75 15.56 17.22
CA PHE A 344 4.51 16.04 17.86
C PHE A 344 4.52 17.55 18.09
N GLU A 345 5.68 18.13 18.40
CA GLU A 345 5.82 19.58 18.62
C GLU A 345 5.47 20.40 17.37
N ARG A 346 5.85 19.91 16.18
CA ARG A 346 5.51 20.55 14.92
C ARG A 346 4.02 20.45 14.65
N VAL A 347 3.39 19.30 14.92
CA VAL A 347 1.93 19.16 14.81
C VAL A 347 1.23 20.17 15.71
N ALA A 348 1.61 20.26 16.99
CA ALA A 348 1.04 21.20 17.95
C ALA A 348 1.27 22.68 17.55
N ALA A 349 2.43 23.00 16.98
CA ALA A 349 2.72 24.34 16.48
C ALA A 349 1.78 24.73 15.32
N LEU A 350 1.56 23.84 14.35
CA LEU A 350 0.65 24.05 13.23
C LEU A 350 -0.81 24.18 13.69
N VAL A 351 -1.21 23.38 14.68
CA VAL A 351 -2.55 23.47 15.28
C VAL A 351 -2.74 24.80 15.97
N ARG A 352 -1.73 25.33 16.66
CA ARG A 352 -1.78 26.63 17.36
C ARG A 352 -2.05 27.80 16.42
N GLU A 353 -1.57 27.74 15.16
CA GLU A 353 -1.82 28.79 14.17
C GLU A 353 -3.31 28.99 13.87
N GLY A 354 -4.15 27.98 14.08
CA GLY A 354 -5.60 28.06 13.95
C GLY A 354 -6.10 28.18 12.51
N GLY A 355 -7.27 28.76 12.36
CA GLY A 355 -8.03 28.83 11.11
C GLY A 355 -9.28 27.95 11.16
N THR A 356 -10.03 27.91 10.08
CA THR A 356 -11.19 27.02 9.96
C THR A 356 -10.75 25.55 9.91
N ALA A 357 -11.66 24.62 10.17
CA ALA A 357 -11.38 23.18 10.08
C ALA A 357 -10.71 22.81 8.76
N ALA A 358 -11.21 23.32 7.64
CA ALA A 358 -10.64 23.07 6.30
C ALA A 358 -9.23 23.66 6.14
N GLN A 359 -8.99 24.89 6.64
CA GLN A 359 -7.68 25.55 6.55
C GLN A 359 -6.63 24.83 7.40
N LEU A 360 -6.99 24.46 8.62
CA LEU A 360 -6.09 23.73 9.53
C LEU A 360 -5.75 22.35 8.97
N HIS A 361 -6.74 21.61 8.51
CA HIS A 361 -6.54 20.31 7.86
C HIS A 361 -5.63 20.43 6.62
N ALA A 362 -5.91 21.37 5.72
CA ALA A 362 -5.10 21.58 4.51
C ALA A 362 -3.65 21.98 4.85
N ARG A 363 -3.43 22.80 5.88
CA ARG A 363 -2.11 23.19 6.36
C ARG A 363 -1.30 22.00 6.87
N LEU A 364 -1.91 21.15 7.71
CA LEU A 364 -1.24 19.95 8.22
C LEU A 364 -0.79 19.03 7.07
N LEU A 365 -1.63 18.81 6.06
CA LEU A 365 -1.28 18.02 4.89
C LEU A 365 -0.20 18.67 4.02
N ALA A 366 -0.30 19.96 3.77
CA ALA A 366 0.66 20.68 2.94
C ALA A 366 2.06 20.72 3.60
N GLU A 367 2.11 20.85 4.93
CA GLU A 367 3.38 20.84 5.66
C GLU A 367 4.00 19.43 5.69
N LEU A 368 3.18 18.38 5.85
CA LEU A 368 3.63 16.99 5.72
C LEU A 368 4.20 16.72 4.32
N ASP A 369 3.47 17.09 3.27
CA ASP A 369 3.92 16.87 1.87
C ASP A 369 5.24 17.65 1.58
N ARG A 370 5.38 18.86 2.13
CA ARG A 370 6.62 19.64 2.02
C ARG A 370 7.78 18.99 2.77
N PHE A 371 7.52 18.47 3.97
CA PHE A 371 8.52 17.81 4.80
C PHE A 371 9.03 16.52 4.17
N LEU A 372 8.14 15.72 3.60
CA LEU A 372 8.49 14.47 2.89
C LEU A 372 9.29 14.73 1.59
N ALA A 373 9.22 15.95 1.01
CA ALA A 373 9.96 16.33 -0.20
C ALA A 373 9.84 15.33 -1.37
N GLY A 374 8.69 14.64 -1.48
CA GLY A 374 8.41 13.62 -2.51
C GLY A 374 8.81 12.20 -2.13
N GLU A 375 9.38 11.97 -0.95
CA GLU A 375 9.55 10.60 -0.44
C GLU A 375 8.20 9.95 -0.13
N PRO A 376 8.08 8.61 -0.34
CA PRO A 376 6.87 7.89 0.03
C PRO A 376 6.68 7.91 1.55
N ARG A 377 5.43 7.96 1.99
CA ARG A 377 5.07 7.87 3.40
C ARG A 377 5.48 6.51 3.96
N GLY A 378 6.01 6.51 5.17
CA GLY A 378 6.39 5.29 5.91
C GLY A 378 5.20 4.58 6.52
N ASP A 379 4.15 5.34 6.91
CA ASP A 379 2.94 4.86 7.52
C ASP A 379 1.69 5.59 7.00
N ASP A 380 0.51 5.06 7.36
CA ASP A 380 -0.78 5.64 7.04
C ASP A 380 -0.97 6.96 7.80
N VAL A 381 -1.68 7.89 7.19
CA VAL A 381 -1.96 9.20 7.80
C VAL A 381 -3.45 9.48 7.73
N SER A 382 -4.07 9.53 8.90
CA SER A 382 -5.44 10.01 9.08
C SER A 382 -5.45 11.29 9.90
N ILE A 383 -6.25 12.26 9.46
CA ILE A 383 -6.44 13.55 10.14
C ILE A 383 -7.91 13.87 10.14
N VAL A 384 -8.45 14.16 11.31
CA VAL A 384 -9.82 14.63 11.51
C VAL A 384 -9.79 15.93 12.28
N VAL A 385 -10.40 16.97 11.76
CA VAL A 385 -10.54 18.28 12.41
C VAL A 385 -12.03 18.57 12.61
N VAL A 386 -12.40 18.88 13.85
CA VAL A 386 -13.77 19.25 14.26
C VAL A 386 -13.73 20.64 14.85
N GLU A 387 -14.36 21.62 14.22
CA GLU A 387 -14.45 23.00 14.68
C GLU A 387 -15.85 23.31 15.18
N ARG A 388 -15.98 23.85 16.39
CA ARG A 388 -17.24 24.39 16.90
C ARG A 388 -17.41 25.84 16.48
N LEU A 389 -18.43 26.13 15.68
CA LEU A 389 -18.67 27.46 15.13
C LEU A 389 -19.16 28.46 16.20
N HIS A 390 -18.93 29.74 15.95
CA HIS A 390 -19.54 30.80 16.74
C HIS A 390 -21.04 30.92 16.45
N SER A 391 -21.85 31.20 17.44
CA SER A 391 -23.30 31.44 17.33
C SER A 391 -23.66 32.77 16.61
N GLY A 392 -23.02 33.05 15.49
CA GLY A 392 -23.28 34.25 14.65
C GLY A 392 -23.23 33.93 13.15
N PHE A 393 -22.78 32.74 12.76
CA PHE A 393 -22.80 32.30 11.36
C PHE A 393 -24.11 31.55 11.10
N THR A 394 -25.13 32.26 10.66
CA THR A 394 -26.28 31.62 10.00
C THR A 394 -25.81 31.00 8.69
N SER A 395 -26.37 29.85 8.38
CA SER A 395 -26.12 28.98 7.23
C SER A 395 -26.33 29.66 5.85
N GLY A 396 -25.71 30.80 5.59
CA GLY A 396 -25.86 31.63 4.41
C GLY A 396 -24.67 31.74 3.47
N ASP A 397 -23.46 31.50 3.96
CA ASP A 397 -22.26 31.51 3.12
C ASP A 397 -22.02 30.10 2.52
N ARG A 398 -22.81 29.78 1.52
CA ARG A 398 -22.54 28.66 0.60
C ARG A 398 -21.27 28.96 -0.17
N LEU A 399 -20.15 28.49 0.33
CA LEU A 399 -18.98 28.25 -0.52
C LEU A 399 -19.42 27.25 -1.59
N GLY A 400 -19.12 27.58 -2.85
CA GLY A 400 -19.61 26.99 -4.07
C GLY A 400 -19.84 25.47 -4.02
N ALA A 401 -20.95 25.06 -4.60
CA ALA A 401 -21.28 23.65 -4.78
C ALA A 401 -20.09 22.90 -5.40
N PRO A 402 -19.78 21.67 -4.92
CA PRO A 402 -18.79 20.85 -5.58
C PRO A 402 -19.18 20.62 -7.04
N PRO A 403 -18.21 20.56 -7.97
CA PRO A 403 -18.51 20.25 -9.36
C PRO A 403 -19.24 18.91 -9.45
N PRO A 404 -20.23 18.80 -10.37
CA PRO A 404 -20.97 17.55 -10.55
C PRO A 404 -19.98 16.42 -10.90
N PRO A 405 -20.27 15.17 -10.50
CA PRO A 405 -19.43 14.04 -10.83
C PRO A 405 -19.32 13.87 -12.35
N PRO A 406 -18.18 13.41 -12.88
CA PRO A 406 -18.01 13.20 -14.30
C PRO A 406 -19.10 12.24 -14.82
N GLN A 407 -19.81 12.69 -15.85
CA GLN A 407 -20.83 11.88 -16.52
C GLN A 407 -20.15 10.66 -17.16
N THR A 408 -20.57 9.47 -16.78
CA THR A 408 -20.21 8.22 -17.46
C THR A 408 -20.65 8.29 -18.91
N PRO A 409 -19.78 7.96 -19.88
CA PRO A 409 -20.19 7.88 -21.29
C PRO A 409 -21.28 6.80 -21.46
N PRO A 410 -22.27 7.01 -22.38
CA PRO A 410 -23.32 6.04 -22.63
C PRO A 410 -22.71 4.74 -23.16
N ALA A 411 -23.25 3.61 -22.70
CA ALA A 411 -22.90 2.30 -23.17
C ALA A 411 -23.19 2.18 -24.70
N PRO A 412 -22.34 1.48 -25.45
CA PRO A 412 -22.60 1.22 -26.85
C PRO A 412 -23.90 0.39 -27.01
N SER A 413 -24.79 0.84 -27.87
CA SER A 413 -26.01 0.14 -28.21
C SER A 413 -25.74 -1.21 -28.89
N PRO A 414 -26.66 -2.19 -28.81
CA PRO A 414 -26.48 -3.58 -29.22
C PRO A 414 -26.21 -3.80 -30.69
#